data_7c748cbac01f4df19aef30d7469bb3da
#
_entry.id   7c748cbac01f4df19aef30d7469bb3da
#
_cell.length_a   1.000
_cell.length_b   1.000
_cell.length_c   1.000
_cell.angle_alpha   90.00
_cell.angle_beta   90.00
_cell.angle_gamma   90.00
#
_symmetry.space_group_name_H-M   'P 1'
#
loop_
_entity.id
_entity.type
_entity.pdbx_description
1 polymer ?
#
loop_
_entity_poly.entity_id
_entity_poly.type
_entity_poly.pdbx_seq_one_letter_code
_entity_poly.pdbx_strand_id
1 'polypeptide(L)'
;MNTLKTAFLLAAAATATQLDATDFNLTWSGASFSNGASATGVLSIDRPNAPAQPNVTNGFIPSWITGFTITVIGGTSGNGTWTKSDFNDMFFFVSAPFDYTQPIHEQLTGGALNFFSGMVGAPSGRKGSTLEIASGERIALTGGSVANNPGVADPAAWLSSINGQNRICTTGSTLAGLPLEGAHHRPMLSFDRMGKESQAWATGDFGSTSRTRDVHVTSGEAGINWNVGKTMLFGVAGGQAVQNADLDLGGSSATKGDFFIAELDYRPEGTQWIVSLLGMVGSWESKTHRGYTSGGSNDSSYGIADTITRSARLRVDAPAVATFGGFGFAPFASYTVTQTVVGAYTETGGAFPASFNEQEHNATEARLGVTAAKDLSEKTKLLLTAEAIHRFDGVGPSLTGQDVTGGVSFDLPGTAPRADCVRLGFDVDHKLSADTLLNVSAHVSTVGEAHDVSAAISIRRAF
;
A
#
# COMPACT_ATOMS: atom_id res chain seq x y z
N MET A 1 -13.74 -5.55 43.96
CA MET A 1 -13.66 -4.08 43.89
C MET A 1 -13.84 -3.72 42.43
N ASN A 2 -15.12 -3.57 42.10
CA ASN A 2 -15.55 -2.93 40.84
C ASN A 2 -15.45 -1.41 41.05
N THR A 3 -14.91 -0.72 40.05
CA THR A 3 -15.45 0.58 39.59
C THR A 3 -14.41 1.27 38.68
N LEU A 4 -14.91 1.75 37.63
CA LEU A 4 -14.51 2.70 36.62
C LEU A 4 -14.02 2.12 35.29
N LYS A 5 -14.96 1.56 34.54
CA LYS A 5 -15.01 1.65 33.09
C LYS A 5 -16.30 2.40 32.75
N THR A 6 -16.28 3.70 32.88
CA THR A 6 -17.38 4.54 32.38
C THR A 6 -16.84 5.49 31.35
N ALA A 7 -17.27 5.24 30.12
CA ALA A 7 -17.64 6.14 29.05
C ALA A 7 -16.78 7.39 28.82
N PHE A 8 -16.10 7.34 27.67
CA PHE A 8 -16.08 8.47 26.74
C PHE A 8 -16.43 7.95 25.35
N LEU A 9 -17.71 7.65 25.15
CA LEU A 9 -18.33 7.66 23.84
C LEU A 9 -18.58 9.14 23.51
N LEU A 10 -17.56 9.85 23.04
CA LEU A 10 -17.79 11.09 22.34
C LEU A 10 -18.18 10.67 20.91
N ALA A 11 -19.49 10.62 20.67
CA ALA A 11 -20.05 10.65 19.35
C ALA A 11 -19.66 12.00 18.73
N ALA A 12 -18.51 12.06 18.07
CA ALA A 12 -18.29 13.00 17.01
C ALA A 12 -19.23 12.56 15.88
N ALA A 13 -20.44 13.10 15.88
CA ALA A 13 -21.20 13.26 14.66
C ALA A 13 -20.34 14.20 13.80
N ALA A 14 -19.41 13.61 13.02
CA ALA A 14 -18.91 14.23 11.84
C ALA A 14 -20.16 14.38 10.96
N THR A 15 -20.76 15.56 10.98
CA THR A 15 -21.54 16.02 9.86
C THR A 15 -20.56 15.97 8.69
N ALA A 16 -20.69 14.92 7.88
CA ALA A 16 -20.15 14.94 6.53
C ALA A 16 -20.74 16.22 5.93
N THR A 17 -19.93 17.25 5.80
CA THR A 17 -20.19 18.34 4.90
C THR A 17 -20.11 17.70 3.54
N GLN A 18 -21.24 17.20 3.07
CA GLN A 18 -21.48 16.88 1.70
C GLN A 18 -21.00 18.11 0.92
N LEU A 19 -20.00 17.98 0.09
CA LEU A 19 -19.60 19.04 -0.84
C LEU A 19 -20.78 19.22 -1.79
N ASP A 20 -21.52 20.29 -1.56
CA ASP A 20 -22.85 20.53 -2.11
C ASP A 20 -22.82 21.06 -3.54
N ALA A 21 -21.65 21.21 -4.16
CA ALA A 21 -21.49 21.75 -5.52
C ALA A 21 -20.88 20.73 -6.47
N THR A 22 -21.40 20.64 -7.67
CA THR A 22 -20.82 19.90 -8.80
C THR A 22 -20.36 20.88 -9.87
N ASP A 23 -19.12 20.77 -10.30
CA ASP A 23 -18.56 21.54 -11.40
C ASP A 23 -18.58 20.72 -12.70
N PHE A 24 -18.97 21.34 -13.79
CA PHE A 24 -18.91 20.80 -15.13
C PHE A 24 -17.87 21.57 -15.96
N ASN A 25 -16.89 20.88 -16.51
CA ASN A 25 -15.99 21.43 -17.51
C ASN A 25 -16.70 21.41 -18.87
N LEU A 26 -16.95 22.56 -19.38
CA LEU A 26 -17.65 22.75 -20.65
C LEU A 26 -16.67 23.11 -21.76
N THR A 27 -16.91 22.59 -22.96
CA THR A 27 -16.13 22.93 -24.15
C THR A 27 -17.04 23.26 -25.32
N TRP A 28 -16.67 24.28 -26.07
CA TRP A 28 -17.36 24.68 -27.30
C TRP A 28 -16.38 24.74 -28.47
N SER A 29 -16.86 24.42 -29.63
CA SER A 29 -16.08 24.46 -30.88
C SER A 29 -16.85 25.12 -31.99
N GLY A 30 -16.17 25.95 -32.77
CA GLY A 30 -16.66 26.57 -34.00
C GLY A 30 -16.57 25.69 -35.25
N ALA A 31 -16.01 24.46 -35.10
CA ALA A 31 -15.77 23.56 -36.26
C ALA A 31 -17.04 23.28 -37.08
N SER A 32 -18.18 23.08 -36.43
CA SER A 32 -19.48 22.88 -37.09
C SER A 32 -20.02 24.13 -37.82
N PHE A 33 -19.42 25.28 -37.57
CA PHE A 33 -19.73 26.56 -38.22
C PHE A 33 -18.60 27.05 -39.12
N SER A 34 -17.62 26.17 -39.39
CA SER A 34 -16.47 26.45 -40.27
C SER A 34 -15.65 27.67 -39.83
N ASN A 35 -15.50 27.88 -38.51
CA ASN A 35 -14.63 28.90 -37.93
C ASN A 35 -13.65 28.28 -36.91
N GLY A 36 -12.59 29.02 -36.56
CA GLY A 36 -11.54 28.60 -35.64
C GLY A 36 -11.79 28.96 -34.16
N ALA A 37 -12.93 29.58 -33.86
CA ALA A 37 -13.25 29.97 -32.49
C ALA A 37 -13.55 28.75 -31.62
N SER A 38 -13.14 28.80 -30.36
CA SER A 38 -13.47 27.80 -29.35
C SER A 38 -13.60 28.44 -27.98
N ALA A 39 -14.20 27.70 -27.05
CA ALA A 39 -14.24 28.15 -25.67
C ALA A 39 -14.13 26.95 -24.70
N THR A 40 -13.63 27.25 -23.53
CA THR A 40 -13.69 26.36 -22.36
C THR A 40 -14.38 27.09 -21.22
N GLY A 41 -15.06 26.37 -20.35
CA GLY A 41 -15.72 26.97 -19.20
C GLY A 41 -15.95 25.99 -18.06
N VAL A 42 -16.29 26.55 -16.91
CA VAL A 42 -16.69 25.77 -15.71
C VAL A 42 -18.06 26.26 -15.29
N LEU A 43 -18.99 25.34 -15.06
CA LEU A 43 -20.31 25.56 -14.50
C LEU A 43 -20.41 24.86 -13.15
N SER A 44 -20.62 25.65 -12.10
CA SER A 44 -20.78 25.13 -10.73
C SER A 44 -22.26 25.09 -10.33
N ILE A 45 -22.72 23.91 -9.88
CA ILE A 45 -24.11 23.65 -9.52
C ILE A 45 -24.17 23.18 -8.05
N ASP A 46 -24.99 23.84 -7.24
CA ASP A 46 -25.37 23.43 -5.90
C ASP A 46 -26.40 22.29 -6.00
N ARG A 47 -25.92 21.04 -5.86
CA ARG A 47 -26.75 19.83 -6.05
C ARG A 47 -27.95 19.72 -5.12
N PRO A 48 -27.82 19.96 -3.80
CA PRO A 48 -28.96 19.88 -2.89
C PRO A 48 -30.14 20.81 -3.25
N ASN A 49 -29.84 21.94 -3.89
CA ASN A 49 -30.84 22.93 -4.27
C ASN A 49 -31.19 22.89 -5.75
N ALA A 50 -30.48 22.07 -6.55
CA ALA A 50 -30.75 21.92 -7.96
C ALA A 50 -31.93 20.97 -8.23
N PRO A 51 -32.84 21.26 -9.19
CA PRO A 51 -33.97 20.40 -9.47
C PRO A 51 -33.52 19.11 -10.18
N ALA A 52 -34.21 17.99 -9.90
CA ALA A 52 -33.98 16.72 -10.60
C ALA A 52 -34.12 16.80 -12.12
N GLN A 53 -34.87 17.76 -12.60
CA GLN A 53 -35.03 18.07 -14.03
C GLN A 53 -34.98 19.59 -14.21
N PRO A 54 -33.81 20.14 -14.58
CA PRO A 54 -33.71 21.58 -14.90
C PRO A 54 -34.66 22.02 -15.97
N ASN A 55 -35.42 23.06 -15.67
CA ASN A 55 -36.34 23.71 -16.58
C ASN A 55 -36.27 25.22 -16.36
N VAL A 56 -35.14 25.82 -16.71
CA VAL A 56 -34.91 27.26 -16.64
C VAL A 56 -35.18 27.86 -18.00
N THR A 57 -36.21 28.67 -18.08
CA THR A 57 -36.57 29.40 -19.28
C THR A 57 -36.33 30.88 -19.06
N ASN A 58 -35.50 31.50 -19.84
CA ASN A 58 -35.07 32.91 -19.87
C ASN A 58 -35.56 33.83 -18.76
N GLY A 59 -34.70 34.73 -18.31
CA GLY A 59 -35.06 35.83 -17.39
C GLY A 59 -34.22 35.92 -16.13
N PHE A 60 -33.46 34.88 -15.76
CA PHE A 60 -32.61 34.93 -14.61
C PHE A 60 -31.60 33.74 -14.60
N ILE A 61 -30.57 33.83 -13.79
CA ILE A 61 -29.68 32.70 -13.41
C ILE A 61 -30.11 32.18 -12.05
N PRO A 62 -30.56 30.93 -11.93
CA PRO A 62 -31.01 30.36 -10.65
C PRO A 62 -29.92 30.39 -9.55
N SER A 63 -30.34 30.48 -8.28
CA SER A 63 -29.44 30.52 -7.16
C SER A 63 -28.60 29.24 -7.00
N TRP A 64 -29.11 28.08 -7.42
CA TRP A 64 -28.41 26.81 -7.43
C TRP A 64 -27.31 26.72 -8.51
N ILE A 65 -27.18 27.66 -9.46
CA ILE A 65 -26.00 27.91 -10.25
C ILE A 65 -25.06 28.80 -9.45
N THR A 66 -24.09 28.21 -8.78
CA THR A 66 -23.18 28.93 -7.85
C THR A 66 -22.03 29.61 -8.56
N GLY A 67 -21.58 29.07 -9.68
CA GLY A 67 -20.49 29.65 -10.48
C GLY A 67 -20.66 29.37 -11.98
N PHE A 68 -20.14 30.28 -12.80
CA PHE A 68 -19.96 30.09 -14.24
C PHE A 68 -18.77 30.91 -14.69
N THR A 69 -17.89 30.30 -15.47
CA THR A 69 -16.76 30.97 -16.13
C THR A 69 -16.63 30.42 -17.53
N ILE A 70 -16.36 31.26 -18.52
CA ILE A 70 -16.06 30.86 -19.89
C ILE A 70 -14.91 31.67 -20.45
N THR A 71 -13.97 31.00 -21.11
CA THR A 71 -12.84 31.62 -21.80
C THR A 71 -12.96 31.33 -23.30
N VAL A 72 -13.10 32.35 -24.10
CA VAL A 72 -13.19 32.29 -25.58
C VAL A 72 -11.86 32.60 -26.19
N ILE A 73 -11.42 31.79 -27.17
CA ILE A 73 -10.16 31.96 -27.91
C ILE A 73 -10.41 31.69 -29.42
N GLY A 74 -9.51 32.20 -30.25
CA GLY A 74 -9.50 31.93 -31.71
C GLY A 74 -10.62 32.62 -32.51
N GLY A 75 -11.45 33.43 -31.89
CA GLY A 75 -12.40 34.26 -32.59
C GLY A 75 -11.72 35.51 -33.19
N THR A 76 -12.30 36.07 -34.26
CA THR A 76 -11.83 37.33 -34.86
C THR A 76 -12.00 38.52 -33.89
N SER A 77 -12.98 38.44 -33.00
CA SER A 77 -13.14 39.34 -31.84
C SER A 77 -13.95 38.64 -30.74
N GLY A 78 -14.03 39.25 -29.55
CA GLY A 78 -14.77 38.68 -28.43
C GLY A 78 -14.00 37.56 -27.66
N ASN A 79 -12.69 37.45 -27.90
CA ASN A 79 -11.81 36.60 -27.07
C ASN A 79 -11.68 37.21 -25.66
N GLY A 80 -11.62 36.35 -24.67
CA GLY A 80 -11.50 36.77 -23.27
C GLY A 80 -12.14 35.79 -22.29
N THR A 81 -12.07 36.12 -21.02
CA THR A 81 -12.71 35.35 -19.93
C THR A 81 -13.87 36.12 -19.36
N TRP A 82 -15.00 35.44 -19.23
CA TRP A 82 -16.27 35.95 -18.76
C TRP A 82 -16.74 35.11 -17.56
N THR A 83 -17.32 35.77 -16.57
CA THR A 83 -17.76 35.12 -15.32
C THR A 83 -19.27 35.16 -15.16
N LYS A 84 -19.84 34.48 -14.17
CA LYS A 84 -21.28 34.47 -13.88
C LYS A 84 -21.88 35.89 -13.84
N SER A 85 -21.14 36.87 -13.32
CA SER A 85 -21.58 38.27 -13.19
C SER A 85 -21.74 39.00 -14.54
N ASP A 86 -21.13 38.47 -15.60
CA ASP A 86 -21.23 39.05 -16.96
C ASP A 86 -22.48 38.55 -17.72
N PHE A 87 -23.22 37.61 -17.12
CA PHE A 87 -24.43 37.02 -17.65
C PHE A 87 -25.63 37.38 -16.75
N ASN A 88 -26.75 37.73 -17.34
CA ASN A 88 -27.95 38.11 -16.61
C ASN A 88 -29.10 37.12 -16.79
N ASP A 89 -28.95 36.16 -17.70
CA ASP A 89 -30.00 35.24 -18.06
C ASP A 89 -29.41 33.86 -18.47
N MET A 90 -30.23 32.83 -18.31
CA MET A 90 -29.84 31.44 -18.61
C MET A 90 -31.05 30.69 -19.18
N PHE A 91 -30.75 29.80 -20.11
CA PHE A 91 -31.64 28.74 -20.55
C PHE A 91 -30.99 27.40 -20.25
N PHE A 92 -31.62 26.60 -19.38
CA PHE A 92 -31.18 25.25 -19.08
C PHE A 92 -32.40 24.34 -19.02
N PHE A 93 -32.59 23.60 -20.09
CA PHE A 93 -33.72 22.68 -20.23
C PHE A 93 -33.25 21.30 -20.60
N VAL A 94 -33.81 20.28 -19.91
CA VAL A 94 -33.62 18.87 -20.23
C VAL A 94 -35.00 18.19 -20.31
N SER A 95 -35.16 17.25 -21.23
CA SER A 95 -36.42 16.54 -21.48
C SER A 95 -36.66 15.34 -20.55
N ALA A 96 -35.63 14.93 -19.78
CA ALA A 96 -35.65 13.80 -18.84
C ALA A 96 -34.97 14.17 -17.51
N PRO A 97 -35.11 13.39 -16.43
CA PRO A 97 -34.35 13.62 -15.20
C PRO A 97 -32.86 13.73 -15.49
N PHE A 98 -32.22 14.74 -14.87
CA PHE A 98 -30.84 15.08 -15.10
C PHE A 98 -29.97 14.39 -14.05
N ASP A 99 -28.95 13.66 -14.52
CA ASP A 99 -27.94 13.03 -13.66
C ASP A 99 -26.73 13.96 -13.54
N TYR A 100 -26.58 14.59 -12.38
CA TYR A 100 -25.46 15.50 -12.09
C TYR A 100 -24.10 14.78 -11.99
N THR A 101 -24.06 13.47 -12.15
CA THR A 101 -22.84 12.66 -12.14
C THR A 101 -22.35 12.31 -13.55
N GLN A 102 -23.13 12.63 -14.58
CA GLN A 102 -22.83 12.32 -15.99
C GLN A 102 -22.51 13.59 -16.79
N PRO A 103 -21.80 13.46 -17.91
CA PRO A 103 -21.50 14.61 -18.77
C PRO A 103 -22.74 15.38 -19.19
N ILE A 104 -22.73 16.70 -18.98
CA ILE A 104 -23.91 17.55 -19.24
C ILE A 104 -24.37 17.54 -20.70
N HIS A 105 -23.40 17.54 -21.65
CA HIS A 105 -23.70 17.63 -23.08
C HIS A 105 -24.44 16.39 -23.62
N GLU A 106 -24.22 15.22 -23.00
CA GLU A 106 -24.87 13.95 -23.39
C GLU A 106 -26.34 13.91 -22.95
N GLN A 107 -26.70 14.69 -21.95
CA GLN A 107 -28.04 14.76 -21.38
C GLN A 107 -28.92 15.84 -22.00
N LEU A 108 -28.41 16.65 -22.94
CA LEU A 108 -29.14 17.71 -23.58
C LEU A 108 -30.00 17.25 -24.79
N THR A 109 -30.27 15.94 -24.91
CA THR A 109 -31.13 15.40 -25.97
C THR A 109 -32.53 16.03 -25.89
N GLY A 110 -32.92 16.81 -26.90
CA GLY A 110 -34.15 17.58 -26.88
C GLY A 110 -34.13 18.80 -25.95
N GLY A 111 -33.00 19.10 -25.34
CA GLY A 111 -32.78 20.22 -24.43
C GLY A 111 -31.71 21.20 -24.95
N ALA A 112 -31.32 22.15 -24.12
CA ALA A 112 -30.23 23.06 -24.37
C ALA A 112 -29.69 23.72 -23.09
N LEU A 113 -28.42 24.12 -23.13
CA LEU A 113 -27.75 24.94 -22.10
C LEU A 113 -27.18 26.19 -22.80
N ASN A 114 -27.66 27.35 -22.41
CA ASN A 114 -27.20 28.64 -22.94
C ASN A 114 -27.12 29.68 -21.82
N PHE A 115 -26.19 30.61 -21.97
CA PHE A 115 -26.04 31.78 -21.10
C PHE A 115 -26.18 33.04 -21.96
N PHE A 116 -26.87 34.03 -21.46
CA PHE A 116 -27.15 35.27 -22.17
C PHE A 116 -26.56 36.46 -21.41
N SER A 117 -25.80 37.26 -22.13
CA SER A 117 -25.21 38.49 -21.63
C SER A 117 -25.81 39.69 -22.28
N GLY A 118 -26.09 40.75 -21.52
CA GLY A 118 -26.41 42.08 -22.03
C GLY A 118 -25.16 42.94 -22.28
N MET A 119 -23.96 42.42 -21.97
CA MET A 119 -22.71 43.18 -22.14
C MET A 119 -22.22 43.14 -23.59
N VAL A 120 -21.76 44.29 -24.07
CA VAL A 120 -21.13 44.38 -25.39
C VAL A 120 -19.81 43.61 -25.37
N GLY A 121 -19.67 42.71 -26.33
CA GLY A 121 -18.47 41.89 -26.50
C GLY A 121 -18.48 40.53 -25.79
N ALA A 122 -19.37 40.31 -24.84
CA ALA A 122 -19.52 38.99 -24.21
C ALA A 122 -20.21 37.97 -25.13
N PRO A 123 -19.90 36.67 -25.02
CA PRO A 123 -20.61 35.63 -25.75
C PRO A 123 -22.07 35.57 -25.29
N SER A 124 -22.98 35.26 -26.19
CA SER A 124 -24.41 35.17 -25.91
C SER A 124 -25.03 33.92 -26.50
N GLY A 125 -25.94 33.28 -25.76
CA GLY A 125 -26.61 32.06 -26.14
C GLY A 125 -27.42 32.14 -27.43
N ARG A 126 -27.44 31.02 -28.13
CA ARG A 126 -28.27 30.79 -29.32
C ARG A 126 -28.94 29.42 -29.21
N LYS A 127 -29.91 29.16 -30.07
CA LYS A 127 -30.62 27.88 -30.08
C LYS A 127 -29.66 26.67 -30.15
N GLY A 128 -29.96 25.61 -29.40
CA GLY A 128 -29.28 24.33 -29.49
C GLY A 128 -27.91 24.31 -28.80
N SER A 129 -27.78 24.93 -27.63
CA SER A 129 -26.51 24.96 -26.82
C SER A 129 -25.35 25.58 -27.60
N THR A 130 -25.62 26.62 -28.37
CA THR A 130 -24.60 27.37 -29.08
C THR A 130 -24.40 28.75 -28.45
N LEU A 131 -23.22 29.30 -28.59
CA LEU A 131 -22.89 30.67 -28.24
C LEU A 131 -22.49 31.43 -29.50
N GLU A 132 -22.86 32.69 -29.59
CA GLU A 132 -22.38 33.65 -30.57
C GLU A 132 -21.42 34.61 -29.87
N ILE A 133 -20.22 34.72 -30.37
CA ILE A 133 -19.20 35.64 -29.86
C ILE A 133 -19.28 36.99 -30.59
N ALA A 134 -18.56 38.01 -30.09
CA ALA A 134 -18.69 39.40 -30.56
C ALA A 134 -18.46 39.60 -32.07
N SER A 135 -17.73 38.70 -32.70
CA SER A 135 -17.51 38.70 -34.17
C SER A 135 -18.70 38.18 -34.99
N GLY A 136 -19.77 37.70 -34.33
CA GLY A 136 -20.87 36.98 -34.97
C GLY A 136 -20.56 35.51 -35.27
N GLU A 137 -19.37 35.03 -34.92
CA GLU A 137 -19.01 33.65 -35.07
C GLU A 137 -19.74 32.79 -34.02
N ARG A 138 -20.12 31.58 -34.40
CA ARG A 138 -20.84 30.65 -33.52
C ARG A 138 -19.93 29.49 -33.08
N ILE A 139 -20.13 29.08 -31.87
CA ILE A 139 -19.49 27.90 -31.28
C ILE A 139 -20.56 27.01 -30.65
N ALA A 140 -20.48 25.70 -30.88
CA ALA A 140 -21.41 24.74 -30.32
C ALA A 140 -20.79 24.05 -29.10
N LEU A 141 -21.60 23.74 -28.08
CA LEU A 141 -21.20 22.92 -26.96
C LEU A 141 -20.83 21.50 -27.47
N THR A 142 -19.60 21.09 -27.26
CA THR A 142 -19.06 19.81 -27.75
C THR A 142 -18.62 18.88 -26.62
N GLY A 143 -18.53 19.38 -25.40
CA GLY A 143 -18.18 18.60 -24.22
C GLY A 143 -18.71 19.24 -22.95
N GLY A 144 -18.84 18.45 -21.93
CA GLY A 144 -19.33 18.89 -20.61
C GLY A 144 -19.08 17.78 -19.60
N SER A 145 -17.79 17.47 -19.36
CA SER A 145 -17.40 16.50 -18.34
C SER A 145 -17.63 17.05 -16.94
N VAL A 146 -17.97 16.20 -16.01
CA VAL A 146 -18.01 16.56 -14.58
C VAL A 146 -16.59 16.81 -14.11
N ALA A 147 -16.30 18.06 -13.68
CA ALA A 147 -14.97 18.48 -13.27
C ALA A 147 -14.67 18.09 -11.81
N ASN A 148 -15.65 18.29 -10.97
CA ASN A 148 -15.58 18.02 -9.53
C ASN A 148 -16.86 17.31 -9.12
N ASN A 149 -16.94 16.03 -9.44
CA ASN A 149 -17.87 15.18 -8.73
C ASN A 149 -17.16 14.73 -7.45
N PRO A 150 -17.54 15.21 -6.25
CA PRO A 150 -17.01 14.63 -5.03
C PRO A 150 -17.38 13.14 -4.88
N GLY A 151 -18.03 12.57 -5.89
CA GLY A 151 -18.44 11.18 -5.99
C GLY A 151 -17.96 10.44 -7.23
N VAL A 152 -17.04 10.98 -8.06
CA VAL A 152 -16.40 10.20 -9.15
C VAL A 152 -14.89 10.40 -9.06
N ALA A 153 -14.22 9.43 -8.42
CA ALA A 153 -12.80 9.22 -8.64
C ALA A 153 -12.59 9.01 -10.15
N ASP A 154 -11.51 9.55 -10.69
CA ASP A 154 -10.98 8.97 -11.92
C ASP A 154 -10.86 7.46 -11.67
N PRO A 155 -11.65 6.61 -12.35
CA PRO A 155 -11.65 5.16 -12.07
C PRO A 155 -10.26 4.56 -12.16
N ALA A 156 -9.41 5.09 -13.05
CA ALA A 156 -8.03 4.63 -13.21
C ALA A 156 -7.16 5.06 -12.02
N ALA A 157 -7.27 6.29 -11.55
CA ALA A 157 -6.54 6.77 -10.37
C ALA A 157 -7.01 6.07 -9.09
N TRP A 158 -8.31 5.83 -8.95
CA TRP A 158 -8.86 5.09 -7.83
C TRP A 158 -8.38 3.64 -7.82
N LEU A 159 -8.48 2.91 -8.94
CA LEU A 159 -7.95 1.55 -9.07
C LEU A 159 -6.45 1.48 -8.84
N SER A 160 -5.68 2.47 -9.30
CA SER A 160 -4.24 2.56 -9.03
C SER A 160 -3.97 2.69 -7.52
N SER A 161 -4.72 3.53 -6.81
CA SER A 161 -4.59 3.68 -5.36
C SER A 161 -4.98 2.41 -4.60
N ILE A 162 -6.03 1.70 -5.06
CA ILE A 162 -6.46 0.40 -4.52
C ILE A 162 -5.34 -0.64 -4.70
N ASN A 163 -4.71 -0.69 -5.87
CA ASN A 163 -3.64 -1.67 -6.15
C ASN A 163 -2.46 -1.53 -5.17
N GLY A 164 -2.21 -0.34 -4.63
CA GLY A 164 -1.22 -0.11 -3.57
C GLY A 164 -1.50 -0.91 -2.29
N GLN A 165 -2.76 -1.24 -1.99
CA GLN A 165 -3.17 -1.99 -0.81
C GLN A 165 -2.83 -3.49 -0.88
N ASN A 166 -2.53 -4.02 -2.07
CA ASN A 166 -2.09 -5.41 -2.25
C ASN A 166 -0.82 -5.77 -1.44
N ARG A 167 -0.08 -4.75 -1.02
CA ARG A 167 1.12 -4.90 -0.18
C ARG A 167 0.83 -5.32 1.25
N ILE A 168 -0.35 -5.04 1.79
CA ILE A 168 -0.71 -5.43 3.16
C ILE A 168 -0.60 -6.95 3.31
N CYS A 169 -1.04 -7.69 2.29
CA CYS A 169 -0.98 -9.15 2.30
C CYS A 169 0.47 -9.68 2.24
N THR A 170 1.40 -8.97 1.59
CA THR A 170 2.82 -9.35 1.58
C THR A 170 3.56 -8.88 2.83
N THR A 171 3.02 -7.92 3.59
CA THR A 171 3.61 -7.40 4.82
C THR A 171 3.81 -8.49 5.86
N GLY A 172 2.84 -9.40 6.04
CA GLY A 172 2.97 -10.51 6.97
C GLY A 172 4.17 -11.42 6.67
N SER A 173 4.38 -11.76 5.41
CA SER A 173 5.56 -12.53 4.99
C SER A 173 6.87 -11.75 5.20
N THR A 174 6.85 -10.44 4.96
CA THR A 174 8.01 -9.55 5.19
C THR A 174 8.37 -9.48 6.67
N LEU A 175 7.38 -9.31 7.55
CA LEU A 175 7.58 -9.30 9.01
C LEU A 175 8.07 -10.65 9.54
N ALA A 176 7.60 -11.76 8.98
CA ALA A 176 8.06 -13.10 9.33
C ALA A 176 9.51 -13.36 8.89
N GLY A 177 9.96 -12.74 7.80
CA GLY A 177 11.28 -13.00 7.21
C GLY A 177 12.44 -12.65 8.12
N LEU A 178 12.39 -11.56 8.90
CA LEU A 178 13.47 -11.19 9.81
C LEU A 178 13.68 -12.22 10.93
N PRO A 179 12.65 -12.63 11.70
CA PRO A 179 12.81 -13.66 12.71
C PRO A 179 13.21 -15.02 12.11
N LEU A 180 12.59 -15.45 11.01
CA LEU A 180 12.84 -16.76 10.42
C LEU A 180 14.26 -16.92 9.86
N GLU A 181 14.82 -15.88 9.26
CA GLU A 181 16.10 -15.92 8.56
C GLU A 181 17.21 -15.16 9.30
N GLY A 182 16.92 -14.71 10.51
CA GLY A 182 17.87 -14.02 11.38
C GLY A 182 19.03 -14.94 11.81
N ALA A 183 20.18 -14.33 12.08
CA ALA A 183 21.38 -15.04 12.50
C ALA A 183 21.19 -15.83 13.82
N HIS A 184 20.29 -15.38 14.66
CA HIS A 184 19.98 -16.00 15.96
C HIS A 184 19.23 -17.34 15.82
N HIS A 185 18.60 -17.61 14.68
CA HIS A 185 17.98 -18.91 14.35
C HIS A 185 18.88 -19.79 13.46
N ARG A 186 20.19 -19.59 13.48
CA ARG A 186 21.11 -20.51 12.85
C ARG A 186 21.33 -21.72 13.76
N PRO A 187 21.01 -22.96 13.34
CA PRO A 187 21.17 -24.16 14.19
C PRO A 187 22.56 -24.35 14.70
N MET A 188 23.58 -24.07 13.88
CA MET A 188 24.99 -24.22 14.28
C MET A 188 25.39 -23.35 15.48
N LEU A 189 24.83 -22.12 15.57
CA LEU A 189 25.05 -21.27 16.75
C LEU A 189 24.45 -21.88 18.01
N SER A 190 23.32 -22.53 17.85
CA SER A 190 22.58 -23.14 18.94
C SER A 190 23.31 -24.38 19.51
N PHE A 191 24.02 -25.14 18.66
CA PHE A 191 24.80 -26.32 19.08
C PHE A 191 26.24 -26.02 19.49
N ASP A 192 26.85 -24.93 19.05
CA ASP A 192 28.19 -24.48 19.47
C ASP A 192 28.11 -23.82 20.85
N ARG A 193 27.71 -24.60 21.85
CA ARG A 193 27.45 -24.09 23.17
C ARG A 193 28.65 -24.21 24.06
N MET A 194 28.68 -23.31 24.93
CA MET A 194 29.64 -23.18 26.03
C MET A 194 29.48 -24.27 27.11
N GLY A 195 29.08 -25.48 26.70
CA GLY A 195 29.02 -26.66 27.60
C GLY A 195 27.86 -26.67 28.61
N LYS A 196 26.85 -25.84 28.43
CA LYS A 196 25.69 -25.71 29.32
C LYS A 196 24.44 -26.37 28.72
N GLU A 197 23.46 -26.69 29.57
CA GLU A 197 22.21 -27.36 29.15
C GLU A 197 21.19 -26.43 28.55
N SER A 198 21.21 -25.16 28.94
CA SER A 198 20.27 -24.15 28.53
C SER A 198 20.93 -22.84 28.12
N GLN A 199 20.27 -22.06 27.30
CA GLN A 199 20.67 -20.69 27.02
C GLN A 199 19.46 -19.81 26.77
N ALA A 200 19.54 -18.55 27.21
CA ALA A 200 18.59 -17.49 26.83
C ALA A 200 19.28 -16.51 25.88
N TRP A 201 18.48 -15.85 25.07
CA TRP A 201 18.97 -14.87 24.12
C TRP A 201 17.92 -13.77 23.87
N ALA A 202 18.42 -12.63 23.43
CA ALA A 202 17.59 -11.53 22.94
C ALA A 202 18.25 -10.93 21.70
N THR A 203 17.44 -10.49 20.75
CA THR A 203 17.89 -9.87 19.51
C THR A 203 17.05 -8.66 19.17
N GLY A 204 17.67 -7.70 18.46
CA GLY A 204 17.00 -6.65 17.72
C GLY A 204 17.40 -6.73 16.27
N ASP A 205 16.40 -6.78 15.38
CA ASP A 205 16.58 -6.89 13.94
C ASP A 205 16.06 -5.66 13.22
N PHE A 206 16.71 -5.30 12.12
CA PHE A 206 16.39 -4.18 11.26
C PHE A 206 16.40 -4.64 9.81
N GLY A 207 15.40 -4.25 9.05
CA GLY A 207 15.32 -4.51 7.62
C GLY A 207 14.86 -3.26 6.86
N SER A 208 15.38 -3.07 5.66
CA SER A 208 14.98 -1.96 4.79
C SER A 208 14.96 -2.40 3.34
N THR A 209 13.99 -1.88 2.60
CA THR A 209 13.86 -2.00 1.14
C THR A 209 13.67 -0.62 0.55
N SER A 210 14.69 -0.08 -0.10
CA SER A 210 14.67 1.26 -0.69
C SER A 210 14.52 1.29 -2.21
N ARG A 211 14.71 0.13 -2.88
CA ARG A 211 14.77 0.06 -4.35
C ARG A 211 13.41 0.13 -5.04
N THR A 212 12.36 -0.25 -4.36
CA THR A 212 11.01 -0.23 -4.93
C THR A 212 10.07 0.71 -4.22
N ARG A 213 10.26 0.93 -2.93
CA ARG A 213 9.60 1.91 -2.02
C ARG A 213 10.27 1.82 -0.66
N ASP A 214 10.21 2.90 0.10
CA ASP A 214 10.76 2.94 1.45
C ASP A 214 9.93 2.07 2.39
N VAL A 215 10.43 0.86 2.66
CA VAL A 215 9.87 -0.06 3.65
C VAL A 215 10.93 -0.27 4.72
N HIS A 216 10.54 0.00 5.96
CA HIS A 216 11.40 -0.21 7.13
C HIS A 216 10.73 -1.16 8.09
N VAL A 217 11.48 -2.17 8.53
CA VAL A 217 11.04 -3.14 9.53
C VAL A 217 12.00 -3.12 10.70
N THR A 218 11.45 -3.17 11.90
CA THR A 218 12.20 -3.43 13.12
C THR A 218 11.53 -4.54 13.90
N SER A 219 12.32 -5.42 14.50
CA SER A 219 11.79 -6.46 15.37
C SER A 219 12.67 -6.62 16.62
N GLY A 220 12.03 -6.98 17.72
CA GLY A 220 12.69 -7.38 18.95
C GLY A 220 12.17 -8.74 19.38
N GLU A 221 13.08 -9.64 19.74
CA GLU A 221 12.76 -11.02 20.08
C GLU A 221 13.59 -11.49 21.27
N ALA A 222 13.00 -12.33 22.12
CA ALA A 222 13.72 -13.01 23.19
C ALA A 222 13.27 -14.47 23.28
N GLY A 223 14.21 -15.35 23.60
CA GLY A 223 13.95 -16.77 23.65
C GLY A 223 14.85 -17.55 24.61
N ILE A 224 14.52 -18.81 24.73
CA ILE A 224 15.26 -19.77 25.54
C ILE A 224 15.32 -21.13 24.83
N ASN A 225 16.46 -21.80 24.91
CA ASN A 225 16.67 -23.10 24.30
C ASN A 225 17.16 -24.09 25.35
N TRP A 226 16.78 -25.35 25.21
CA TRP A 226 17.21 -26.47 26.07
C TRP A 226 17.73 -27.64 25.25
N ASN A 227 18.74 -28.31 25.79
CA ASN A 227 19.15 -29.63 25.29
C ASN A 227 18.11 -30.67 25.67
N VAL A 228 17.64 -31.42 24.68
CA VAL A 228 16.85 -32.64 24.88
C VAL A 228 17.72 -33.83 24.55
N GLY A 229 18.38 -34.35 25.59
CA GLY A 229 19.43 -35.35 25.41
C GLY A 229 20.70 -34.79 24.78
N LYS A 230 21.44 -35.63 24.04
CA LYS A 230 22.72 -35.26 23.40
C LYS A 230 22.61 -34.77 21.97
N THR A 231 21.46 -35.07 21.32
CA THR A 231 21.30 -34.91 19.88
C THR A 231 20.24 -33.88 19.48
N MET A 232 19.43 -33.45 20.44
CA MET A 232 18.31 -32.53 20.14
C MET A 232 18.41 -31.25 20.95
N LEU A 233 17.92 -30.18 20.35
CA LEU A 233 17.73 -28.90 20.98
C LEU A 233 16.29 -28.42 20.70
N PHE A 234 15.61 -27.99 21.74
CA PHE A 234 14.31 -27.35 21.62
C PHE A 234 14.41 -25.91 22.08
N GLY A 235 13.79 -24.99 21.32
CA GLY A 235 13.74 -23.58 21.60
C GLY A 235 12.35 -22.99 21.46
N VAL A 236 12.08 -21.96 22.24
CA VAL A 236 10.90 -21.10 22.07
C VAL A 236 11.28 -19.65 22.20
N ALA A 237 10.62 -18.80 21.46
CA ALA A 237 10.84 -17.36 21.48
C ALA A 237 9.54 -16.61 21.23
N GLY A 238 9.51 -15.35 21.65
CA GLY A 238 8.44 -14.42 21.36
C GLY A 238 9.00 -13.03 21.13
N GLY A 239 8.32 -12.27 20.32
CA GLY A 239 8.78 -10.94 19.94
C GLY A 239 7.68 -10.05 19.40
N GLN A 240 8.08 -8.83 19.08
CA GLN A 240 7.25 -7.83 18.41
C GLN A 240 7.96 -7.33 17.17
N ALA A 241 7.19 -7.02 16.14
CA ALA A 241 7.72 -6.37 14.96
C ALA A 241 6.83 -5.21 14.51
N VAL A 242 7.47 -4.21 13.88
CA VAL A 242 6.84 -3.03 13.31
C VAL A 242 7.37 -2.83 11.90
N GLN A 243 6.47 -2.58 10.96
CA GLN A 243 6.80 -2.21 9.60
C GLN A 243 6.12 -0.88 9.25
N ASN A 244 6.86 0.02 8.64
CA ASN A 244 6.34 1.22 8.01
C ASN A 244 6.65 1.17 6.51
N ALA A 245 5.70 1.55 5.69
CA ALA A 245 5.84 1.59 4.24
C ALA A 245 5.14 2.81 3.66
N ASP A 246 5.77 3.45 2.69
CA ASP A 246 5.15 4.49 1.90
C ASP A 246 4.32 3.87 0.77
N LEU A 247 3.14 4.42 0.55
CA LEU A 247 2.24 4.09 -0.54
C LEU A 247 2.17 5.24 -1.56
N ASP A 248 1.54 5.00 -2.70
CA ASP A 248 1.39 6.00 -3.74
C ASP A 248 0.56 7.20 -3.26
N LEU A 249 0.73 8.34 -3.91
CA LEU A 249 -0.02 9.58 -3.69
C LEU A 249 -0.02 10.07 -2.22
N GLY A 250 1.09 9.88 -1.53
CA GLY A 250 1.24 10.30 -0.13
C GLY A 250 0.54 9.39 0.88
N GLY A 251 0.11 8.20 0.44
CA GLY A 251 -0.39 7.17 1.34
C GLY A 251 0.71 6.54 2.19
N SER A 252 0.33 5.82 3.22
CA SER A 252 1.24 5.08 4.09
C SER A 252 0.59 3.84 4.71
N SER A 253 1.41 2.90 5.14
CA SER A 253 0.98 1.75 5.93
C SER A 253 1.89 1.57 7.12
N ALA A 254 1.31 1.38 8.31
CA ALA A 254 2.01 1.05 9.54
C ALA A 254 1.43 -0.25 10.10
N THR A 255 2.26 -1.29 10.15
CA THR A 255 1.87 -2.61 10.65
C THR A 255 2.68 -2.94 11.89
N LYS A 256 2.03 -3.41 12.93
CA LYS A 256 2.68 -3.85 14.17
C LYS A 256 1.99 -5.08 14.74
N GLY A 257 2.72 -5.87 15.51
CA GLY A 257 2.12 -7.00 16.22
C GLY A 257 3.16 -7.87 16.88
N ASP A 258 2.66 -8.99 17.38
CA ASP A 258 3.41 -9.95 18.20
C ASP A 258 3.57 -11.25 17.41
N PHE A 259 4.67 -11.97 17.70
CA PHE A 259 4.90 -13.29 17.13
C PHE A 259 5.47 -14.25 18.17
N PHE A 260 5.27 -15.53 17.90
CA PHE A 260 5.81 -16.65 18.66
C PHE A 260 6.51 -17.63 17.73
N ILE A 261 7.66 -18.17 18.20
CA ILE A 261 8.47 -19.15 17.47
C ILE A 261 8.72 -20.37 18.36
N ALA A 262 8.69 -21.54 17.72
CA ALA A 262 9.20 -22.78 18.29
C ALA A 262 10.19 -23.40 17.30
N GLU A 263 11.32 -23.89 17.81
CA GLU A 263 12.39 -24.48 17.00
C GLU A 263 12.83 -25.82 17.60
N LEU A 264 13.07 -26.80 16.74
CA LEU A 264 13.63 -28.10 17.07
C LEU A 264 14.80 -28.37 16.15
N ASP A 265 16.01 -28.45 16.75
CA ASP A 265 17.22 -28.83 16.05
C ASP A 265 17.59 -30.27 16.38
N TYR A 266 17.98 -31.02 15.38
CA TYR A 266 18.44 -32.40 15.54
C TYR A 266 19.82 -32.58 14.91
N ARG A 267 20.76 -33.12 15.70
CA ARG A 267 22.11 -33.52 15.26
C ARG A 267 22.28 -35.02 15.44
N PRO A 268 22.19 -35.83 14.35
CA PRO A 268 22.36 -37.27 14.43
C PRO A 268 23.68 -37.66 15.10
N GLU A 269 23.64 -38.70 15.93
CA GLU A 269 24.83 -39.18 16.67
C GLU A 269 25.95 -39.58 15.71
N GLY A 270 27.19 -39.22 16.03
CA GLY A 270 28.35 -39.48 15.19
C GLY A 270 28.49 -38.62 13.94
N THR A 271 27.57 -37.64 13.75
CA THR A 271 27.65 -36.68 12.62
C THR A 271 27.74 -35.26 13.13
N GLN A 272 28.07 -34.32 12.20
CA GLN A 272 28.01 -32.89 12.46
C GLN A 272 26.92 -32.22 11.61
N TRP A 273 26.09 -33.01 10.90
CA TRP A 273 24.90 -32.51 10.24
C TRP A 273 23.87 -32.04 11.24
N ILE A 274 23.18 -30.97 10.92
CA ILE A 274 22.10 -30.46 11.75
C ILE A 274 20.86 -30.30 10.88
N VAL A 275 19.74 -30.83 11.37
CA VAL A 275 18.41 -30.61 10.76
C VAL A 275 17.60 -29.76 11.71
N SER A 276 17.07 -28.65 11.25
CA SER A 276 16.29 -27.70 12.04
C SER A 276 14.87 -27.58 11.47
N LEU A 277 13.88 -27.69 12.35
CA LEU A 277 12.49 -27.40 12.05
C LEU A 277 12.06 -26.21 12.91
N LEU A 278 11.63 -25.13 12.28
CA LEU A 278 11.16 -23.92 12.93
C LEU A 278 9.71 -23.64 12.51
N GLY A 279 8.85 -23.35 13.47
CA GLY A 279 7.47 -22.89 13.26
C GLY A 279 7.26 -21.52 13.88
N MET A 280 6.51 -20.66 13.20
CA MET A 280 6.18 -19.31 13.65
C MET A 280 4.70 -19.02 13.45
N VAL A 281 4.11 -18.27 14.38
CA VAL A 281 2.80 -17.63 14.23
C VAL A 281 2.93 -16.16 14.63
N GLY A 282 2.38 -15.25 13.80
CA GLY A 282 2.34 -13.82 14.06
C GLY A 282 0.92 -13.28 13.90
N SER A 283 0.58 -12.30 14.73
CA SER A 283 -0.69 -11.56 14.68
C SER A 283 -0.36 -10.07 14.57
N TRP A 284 -0.87 -9.42 13.52
CA TRP A 284 -0.51 -8.06 13.15
C TRP A 284 -1.74 -7.19 12.96
N GLU A 285 -1.65 -5.92 13.32
CA GLU A 285 -2.60 -4.86 12.99
C GLU A 285 -1.94 -3.92 11.98
N SER A 286 -2.54 -3.77 10.80
CA SER A 286 -2.11 -2.85 9.75
C SER A 286 -3.04 -1.64 9.71
N LYS A 287 -2.50 -0.46 9.97
CA LYS A 287 -3.18 0.83 9.78
C LYS A 287 -2.77 1.38 8.44
N THR A 288 -3.73 1.61 7.57
CA THR A 288 -3.51 2.11 6.22
C THR A 288 -4.06 3.51 6.05
N HIS A 289 -3.32 4.32 5.34
CA HIS A 289 -3.69 5.63 4.87
C HIS A 289 -3.52 5.60 3.35
N ARG A 290 -4.62 5.37 2.63
CA ARG A 290 -4.59 5.29 1.17
C ARG A 290 -4.82 6.66 0.57
N GLY A 291 -3.78 7.22 -0.10
CA GLY A 291 -3.88 8.48 -0.83
C GLY A 291 -4.43 8.27 -2.24
N TYR A 292 -5.22 9.22 -2.70
CA TYR A 292 -5.74 9.31 -4.07
C TYR A 292 -6.08 10.75 -4.43
N THR A 293 -6.42 11.00 -5.68
CA THR A 293 -6.94 12.31 -6.11
C THR A 293 -8.45 12.28 -6.19
N SER A 294 -9.09 13.29 -5.62
CA SER A 294 -10.53 13.54 -5.69
C SER A 294 -10.75 14.99 -6.09
N GLY A 295 -11.48 15.21 -7.19
CA GLY A 295 -11.77 16.55 -7.67
C GLY A 295 -10.53 17.42 -7.95
N GLY A 296 -9.41 16.81 -8.37
CA GLY A 296 -8.15 17.52 -8.63
C GLY A 296 -7.32 17.86 -7.37
N SER A 297 -7.78 17.46 -6.19
CA SER A 297 -7.09 17.63 -4.91
C SER A 297 -6.68 16.27 -4.32
N ASN A 298 -5.64 16.26 -3.52
CA ASN A 298 -5.25 15.07 -2.76
C ASN A 298 -6.28 14.79 -1.67
N ASP A 299 -6.71 13.54 -1.58
CA ASP A 299 -7.65 13.04 -0.60
C ASP A 299 -7.17 11.68 -0.09
N SER A 300 -7.78 11.17 0.97
CA SER A 300 -7.34 9.92 1.58
C SER A 300 -8.41 9.21 2.38
N SER A 301 -8.33 7.87 2.40
CA SER A 301 -9.14 7.00 3.25
C SER A 301 -8.27 6.20 4.21
N TYR A 302 -8.84 5.83 5.35
CA TYR A 302 -8.15 5.14 6.45
C TYR A 302 -8.77 3.78 6.69
N GLY A 303 -7.95 2.75 6.79
CA GLY A 303 -8.36 1.39 7.09
C GLY A 303 -7.55 0.76 8.21
N ILE A 304 -8.14 -0.24 8.87
CA ILE A 304 -7.44 -1.10 9.84
C ILE A 304 -7.72 -2.53 9.43
N ALA A 305 -6.67 -3.29 9.19
CA ALA A 305 -6.73 -4.69 8.82
C ALA A 305 -5.99 -5.56 9.84
N ASP A 306 -6.64 -6.61 10.33
CA ASP A 306 -6.01 -7.65 11.13
C ASP A 306 -5.39 -8.69 10.21
N THR A 307 -4.18 -9.13 10.54
CA THR A 307 -3.43 -10.08 9.72
C THR A 307 -2.88 -11.19 10.60
N ILE A 308 -2.97 -12.42 10.11
CA ILE A 308 -2.35 -13.59 10.74
C ILE A 308 -1.35 -14.18 9.77
N THR A 309 -0.13 -14.45 10.25
CA THR A 309 0.91 -15.14 9.47
C THR A 309 1.30 -16.44 10.19
N ARG A 310 1.40 -17.51 9.42
CA ARG A 310 1.92 -18.81 9.89
C ARG A 310 3.05 -19.22 8.97
N SER A 311 4.17 -19.65 9.55
CA SER A 311 5.34 -20.07 8.78
C SER A 311 5.94 -21.33 9.33
N ALA A 312 6.54 -22.13 8.46
CA ALA A 312 7.37 -23.27 8.84
C ALA A 312 8.61 -23.29 7.96
N ARG A 313 9.78 -23.54 8.58
CA ARG A 313 11.05 -23.67 7.88
C ARG A 313 11.71 -24.99 8.25
N LEU A 314 12.08 -25.76 7.23
CA LEU A 314 13.01 -26.90 7.37
C LEU A 314 14.38 -26.45 6.84
N ARG A 315 15.42 -26.65 7.65
CA ARG A 315 16.79 -26.32 7.26
C ARG A 315 17.74 -27.49 7.56
N VAL A 316 18.70 -27.69 6.67
CA VAL A 316 19.76 -28.69 6.84
C VAL A 316 21.11 -28.00 6.68
N ASP A 317 21.96 -28.08 7.68
CA ASP A 317 23.32 -27.57 7.66
C ASP A 317 24.31 -28.75 7.67
N ALA A 318 25.24 -28.74 6.71
CA ALA A 318 26.32 -29.68 6.64
C ALA A 318 27.53 -29.19 7.48
N PRO A 319 28.40 -30.08 7.95
CA PRO A 319 29.70 -29.68 8.50
C PRO A 319 30.53 -28.97 7.41
N ALA A 320 31.63 -28.35 7.81
CA ALA A 320 32.57 -27.78 6.86
C ALA A 320 33.14 -28.89 5.95
N VAL A 321 32.81 -28.80 4.65
CA VAL A 321 33.23 -29.79 3.63
C VAL A 321 34.56 -29.46 2.99
N ALA A 322 35.04 -28.21 3.13
CA ALA A 322 36.31 -27.74 2.63
C ALA A 322 36.91 -26.69 3.56
N THR A 323 38.21 -26.49 3.47
CA THR A 323 38.94 -25.44 4.19
C THR A 323 39.86 -24.71 3.22
N PHE A 324 39.80 -23.39 3.20
CA PHE A 324 40.67 -22.53 2.38
C PHE A 324 40.94 -21.21 3.08
N GLY A 325 42.21 -20.79 3.15
CA GLY A 325 42.62 -19.52 3.78
C GLY A 325 42.25 -19.41 5.27
N GLY A 326 42.09 -20.55 5.95
CA GLY A 326 41.66 -20.64 7.33
C GLY A 326 40.13 -20.51 7.52
N PHE A 327 39.36 -20.45 6.46
CA PHE A 327 37.90 -20.54 6.47
C PHE A 327 37.45 -21.98 6.25
N GLY A 328 36.55 -22.48 7.11
CA GLY A 328 35.79 -23.71 6.88
C GLY A 328 34.48 -23.40 6.17
N PHE A 329 34.20 -24.07 5.04
CA PHE A 329 33.02 -23.86 4.21
C PHE A 329 31.97 -24.93 4.50
N ALA A 330 30.83 -24.49 5.08
CA ALA A 330 29.71 -25.32 5.47
C ALA A 330 28.48 -24.99 4.58
N PRO A 331 28.08 -25.89 3.65
CA PRO A 331 26.88 -25.69 2.87
C PRO A 331 25.61 -25.92 3.70
N PHE A 332 24.53 -25.26 3.29
CA PHE A 332 23.21 -25.46 3.86
C PHE A 332 22.12 -25.36 2.80
N ALA A 333 20.96 -25.91 3.11
CA ALA A 333 19.74 -25.74 2.33
C ALA A 333 18.56 -25.50 3.27
N SER A 334 17.59 -24.68 2.86
CA SER A 334 16.34 -24.52 3.60
C SER A 334 15.14 -24.42 2.66
N TYR A 335 14.00 -24.77 3.21
CA TYR A 335 12.70 -24.66 2.55
C TYR A 335 11.70 -24.06 3.55
N THR A 336 11.08 -22.95 3.14
CA THR A 336 10.17 -22.17 3.98
C THR A 336 8.83 -22.07 3.32
N VAL A 337 7.77 -22.29 4.06
CA VAL A 337 6.38 -22.03 3.66
C VAL A 337 5.79 -21.00 4.60
N THR A 338 5.09 -20.00 4.05
CA THR A 338 4.46 -18.94 4.82
C THR A 338 3.06 -18.70 4.27
N GLN A 339 2.06 -18.75 5.14
CA GLN A 339 0.69 -18.34 4.85
C GLN A 339 0.39 -17.03 5.58
N THR A 340 -0.13 -16.07 4.87
CA THR A 340 -0.63 -14.79 5.41
C THR A 340 -2.08 -14.62 5.05
N VAL A 341 -2.93 -14.38 6.06
CA VAL A 341 -4.36 -14.07 5.88
C VAL A 341 -4.60 -12.67 6.43
N VAL A 342 -5.08 -11.78 5.58
CA VAL A 342 -5.55 -10.44 5.93
C VAL A 342 -7.06 -10.47 6.01
N GLY A 343 -7.62 -10.18 7.18
CA GLY A 343 -9.07 -10.13 7.37
C GLY A 343 -9.73 -9.05 6.52
N ALA A 344 -10.99 -9.24 6.20
CA ALA A 344 -11.79 -8.23 5.50
C ALA A 344 -11.86 -6.94 6.33
N TYR A 345 -11.76 -5.78 5.67
CA TYR A 345 -11.85 -4.50 6.35
C TYR A 345 -12.53 -3.45 5.46
N THR A 346 -13.03 -2.40 6.10
CA THR A 346 -13.66 -1.28 5.40
C THR A 346 -12.97 0.02 5.81
N GLU A 347 -12.61 0.82 4.82
CA GLU A 347 -12.04 2.14 5.02
C GLU A 347 -13.10 3.15 5.44
N THR A 348 -12.63 4.23 6.06
CA THR A 348 -13.43 5.40 6.45
C THR A 348 -12.73 6.69 6.05
N GLY A 349 -13.48 7.78 5.95
CA GLY A 349 -12.97 9.09 5.57
C GLY A 349 -12.68 9.22 4.07
N GLY A 350 -12.44 10.45 3.64
CA GLY A 350 -12.26 10.78 2.23
C GLY A 350 -13.52 10.59 1.38
N ALA A 351 -13.41 10.89 0.10
CA ALA A 351 -14.53 10.79 -0.84
C ALA A 351 -14.75 9.35 -1.36
N PHE A 352 -13.72 8.47 -1.31
CA PHE A 352 -13.77 7.15 -1.93
C PHE A 352 -13.23 6.04 -1.04
N PRO A 353 -13.79 5.83 0.16
CA PRO A 353 -13.45 4.69 0.99
C PRO A 353 -13.87 3.38 0.30
N ALA A 354 -13.09 2.33 0.48
CA ALA A 354 -13.34 1.02 -0.10
C ALA A 354 -13.52 -0.06 0.98
N SER A 355 -14.30 -1.08 0.67
CA SER A 355 -14.37 -2.32 1.43
C SER A 355 -13.54 -3.38 0.72
N PHE A 356 -12.67 -4.03 1.48
CA PHE A 356 -11.77 -5.10 1.01
C PHE A 356 -12.23 -6.43 1.58
N ASN A 357 -12.30 -7.43 0.73
CA ASN A 357 -12.54 -8.79 1.15
C ASN A 357 -11.30 -9.39 1.83
N GLU A 358 -11.49 -10.50 2.54
CA GLU A 358 -10.38 -11.28 3.07
C GLU A 358 -9.42 -11.69 1.94
N GLN A 359 -8.12 -11.61 2.21
CA GLN A 359 -7.06 -11.96 1.29
C GLN A 359 -6.18 -13.05 1.89
N GLU A 360 -5.77 -14.00 1.07
CA GLU A 360 -4.80 -15.03 1.46
C GLU A 360 -3.60 -15.00 0.51
N HIS A 361 -2.41 -15.12 1.07
CA HIS A 361 -1.17 -15.26 0.34
C HIS A 361 -0.35 -16.42 0.89
N ASN A 362 0.06 -17.32 0.00
CA ASN A 362 0.92 -18.45 0.30
C ASN A 362 2.26 -18.23 -0.39
N ALA A 363 3.31 -18.00 0.38
CA ALA A 363 4.68 -17.87 -0.12
C ALA A 363 5.46 -19.15 0.17
N THR A 364 6.20 -19.62 -0.82
CA THR A 364 7.06 -20.81 -0.70
C THR A 364 8.43 -20.48 -1.24
N GLU A 365 9.48 -20.77 -0.47
CA GLU A 365 10.83 -20.37 -0.78
C GLU A 365 11.83 -21.49 -0.50
N ALA A 366 12.79 -21.71 -1.40
CA ALA A 366 13.95 -22.54 -1.17
C ALA A 366 15.22 -21.69 -1.18
N ARG A 367 16.13 -22.00 -0.26
CA ARG A 367 17.46 -21.39 -0.18
C ARG A 367 18.55 -22.45 -0.26
N LEU A 368 19.59 -22.14 -1.01
CA LEU A 368 20.82 -22.93 -1.06
C LEU A 368 21.99 -22.00 -0.82
N GLY A 369 22.79 -22.30 0.19
CA GLY A 369 23.86 -21.39 0.59
C GLY A 369 25.09 -22.09 1.13
N VAL A 370 26.10 -21.27 1.39
CA VAL A 370 27.33 -21.66 2.05
C VAL A 370 27.71 -20.63 3.10
N THR A 371 28.11 -21.09 4.27
CA THR A 371 28.70 -20.25 5.32
C THR A 371 30.19 -20.56 5.41
N ALA A 372 31.05 -19.56 5.22
CA ALA A 372 32.48 -19.61 5.43
C ALA A 372 32.81 -19.06 6.82
N ALA A 373 33.27 -19.90 7.72
CA ALA A 373 33.56 -19.56 9.11
C ALA A 373 35.05 -19.54 9.39
N LYS A 374 35.55 -18.53 10.12
CA LYS A 374 36.94 -18.39 10.54
C LYS A 374 37.02 -17.83 11.95
N ASP A 375 37.84 -18.47 12.80
CA ASP A 375 38.20 -17.90 14.08
C ASP A 375 39.27 -16.82 13.88
N LEU A 376 38.88 -15.56 14.17
CA LEU A 376 39.81 -14.42 14.15
C LEU A 376 40.66 -14.35 15.43
N SER A 377 40.12 -14.86 16.53
CA SER A 377 40.78 -15.01 17.80
C SER A 377 40.07 -16.08 18.62
N GLU A 378 40.56 -16.40 19.81
CA GLU A 378 39.88 -17.35 20.76
C GLU A 378 38.48 -16.88 21.17
N LYS A 379 38.21 -15.57 21.04
CA LYS A 379 36.93 -14.96 21.44
C LYS A 379 36.06 -14.54 20.26
N THR A 380 36.63 -14.43 19.06
CA THR A 380 35.91 -13.82 17.92
C THR A 380 35.91 -14.74 16.73
N LYS A 381 34.71 -15.04 16.22
CA LYS A 381 34.49 -15.83 14.99
C LYS A 381 33.81 -14.92 13.94
N LEU A 382 34.32 -14.95 12.74
CA LEU A 382 33.71 -14.31 11.57
C LEU A 382 33.03 -15.39 10.73
N LEU A 383 31.80 -15.10 10.28
CA LEU A 383 31.08 -15.94 9.34
C LEU A 383 30.69 -15.06 8.15
N LEU A 384 30.91 -15.59 6.96
CA LEU A 384 30.49 -14.98 5.69
C LEU A 384 29.48 -15.93 5.05
N THR A 385 28.32 -15.43 4.68
CA THR A 385 27.24 -16.23 4.08
C THR A 385 26.94 -15.74 2.68
N ALA A 386 26.81 -16.70 1.75
CA ALA A 386 26.27 -16.46 0.41
C ALA A 386 25.16 -17.46 0.15
N GLU A 387 24.01 -17.00 -0.29
CA GLU A 387 22.86 -17.85 -0.57
C GLU A 387 22.12 -17.42 -1.85
N ALA A 388 21.65 -18.40 -2.60
CA ALA A 388 20.71 -18.26 -3.69
C ALA A 388 19.32 -18.62 -3.16
N ILE A 389 18.34 -17.81 -3.51
CA ILE A 389 16.96 -17.89 -3.04
C ILE A 389 16.07 -18.04 -4.26
N HIS A 390 15.18 -19.03 -4.23
CA HIS A 390 14.16 -19.24 -5.25
C HIS A 390 12.77 -19.28 -4.62
N ARG A 391 11.87 -18.44 -5.14
CA ARG A 391 10.45 -18.40 -4.77
C ARG A 391 9.61 -19.14 -5.78
N PHE A 392 8.70 -19.96 -5.29
CA PHE A 392 7.79 -20.78 -6.11
C PHE A 392 6.42 -20.14 -6.30
N ASP A 393 6.10 -19.07 -5.59
CA ASP A 393 4.86 -18.32 -5.71
C ASP A 393 4.88 -17.49 -7.00
N GLY A 394 4.28 -18.04 -8.06
CA GLY A 394 4.26 -17.43 -9.40
C GLY A 394 3.32 -16.23 -9.52
N VAL A 395 2.41 -16.01 -8.57
CA VAL A 395 1.41 -14.91 -8.58
C VAL A 395 1.25 -14.39 -7.15
N GLY A 396 1.29 -13.07 -6.98
CA GLY A 396 0.98 -12.44 -5.71
C GLY A 396 -0.53 -12.55 -5.35
N PRO A 397 -0.92 -12.12 -4.14
CA PRO A 397 -2.31 -12.17 -3.72
C PRO A 397 -3.19 -11.28 -4.61
N SER A 398 -4.39 -11.75 -4.97
CA SER A 398 -5.40 -10.93 -5.62
C SER A 398 -6.09 -10.04 -4.57
N LEU A 399 -6.53 -8.86 -5.00
CA LEU A 399 -7.22 -7.89 -4.16
C LEU A 399 -8.62 -7.68 -4.69
N THR A 400 -9.62 -8.11 -3.93
CA THR A 400 -11.03 -7.96 -4.29
C THR A 400 -11.77 -7.10 -3.29
N GLY A 401 -12.81 -6.43 -3.76
CA GLY A 401 -13.63 -5.56 -2.92
C GLY A 401 -14.55 -4.65 -3.73
N GLN A 402 -15.01 -3.60 -3.10
CA GLN A 402 -15.89 -2.61 -3.71
C GLN A 402 -15.75 -1.24 -3.05
N ASP A 403 -16.20 -0.19 -3.69
CA ASP A 403 -16.38 1.09 -3.01
C ASP A 403 -17.43 0.97 -1.89
N VAL A 404 -17.39 1.81 -0.87
CA VAL A 404 -18.33 1.72 0.27
C VAL A 404 -19.77 1.94 -0.16
N THR A 405 -20.02 2.64 -1.24
CA THR A 405 -21.37 2.85 -1.80
C THR A 405 -21.89 1.61 -2.53
N GLY A 406 -21.02 0.63 -2.83
CA GLY A 406 -21.34 -0.59 -3.55
C GLY A 406 -21.53 -0.40 -5.06
N GLY A 407 -21.19 0.77 -5.60
CA GLY A 407 -21.37 1.10 -7.02
C GLY A 407 -20.30 0.52 -7.94
N VAL A 408 -19.06 0.35 -7.42
CA VAL A 408 -17.93 -0.13 -8.21
C VAL A 408 -17.20 -1.25 -7.47
N SER A 409 -17.22 -2.44 -8.05
CA SER A 409 -16.41 -3.57 -7.55
C SER A 409 -15.06 -3.62 -8.26
N PHE A 410 -14.05 -4.16 -7.58
CA PHE A 410 -12.75 -4.41 -8.16
C PHE A 410 -12.29 -5.85 -7.90
N ASP A 411 -11.54 -6.39 -8.87
CA ASP A 411 -10.82 -7.66 -8.79
C ASP A 411 -9.47 -7.43 -9.47
N LEU A 412 -8.45 -7.18 -8.66
CA LEU A 412 -7.12 -6.85 -9.13
C LEU A 412 -6.20 -8.06 -8.93
N PRO A 413 -5.61 -8.59 -10.01
CA PRO A 413 -4.66 -9.68 -9.88
C PRO A 413 -3.41 -9.23 -9.13
N GLY A 414 -2.85 -10.13 -8.33
CA GLY A 414 -1.59 -9.90 -7.67
C GLY A 414 -0.42 -9.78 -8.65
N THR A 415 0.58 -9.02 -8.27
CA THR A 415 1.83 -8.93 -9.03
C THR A 415 2.74 -10.09 -8.64
N ALA A 416 3.26 -10.80 -9.62
CA ALA A 416 4.22 -11.88 -9.37
C ALA A 416 5.49 -11.30 -8.70
N PRO A 417 5.91 -11.84 -7.54
CA PRO A 417 7.19 -11.48 -6.95
C PRO A 417 8.33 -11.99 -7.84
N ARG A 418 9.52 -11.44 -7.65
CA ARG A 418 10.69 -11.93 -8.35
C ARG A 418 11.06 -13.31 -7.82
N ALA A 419 11.22 -14.30 -8.73
CA ALA A 419 11.45 -15.68 -8.35
C ALA A 419 12.85 -15.90 -7.76
N ASP A 420 13.88 -15.24 -8.27
CA ASP A 420 15.26 -15.49 -7.91
C ASP A 420 15.94 -14.26 -7.34
N CYS A 421 16.65 -14.45 -6.23
CA CYS A 421 17.56 -13.45 -5.67
C CYS A 421 18.79 -14.10 -5.03
N VAL A 422 19.81 -13.28 -4.77
CA VAL A 422 21.04 -13.67 -4.07
C VAL A 422 21.19 -12.78 -2.85
N ARG A 423 21.53 -13.37 -1.72
CA ARG A 423 21.84 -12.67 -0.46
C ARG A 423 23.27 -12.96 -0.04
N LEU A 424 23.96 -11.91 0.36
CA LEU A 424 25.30 -11.97 0.95
C LEU A 424 25.24 -11.38 2.35
N GLY A 425 25.97 -11.97 3.28
CA GLY A 425 25.99 -11.50 4.65
C GLY A 425 27.28 -11.78 5.38
N PHE A 426 27.44 -11.07 6.47
CA PHE A 426 28.47 -11.40 7.45
C PHE A 426 27.88 -11.40 8.86
N ASP A 427 28.49 -12.19 9.73
CA ASP A 427 28.19 -12.24 11.16
C ASP A 427 29.49 -12.24 11.93
N VAL A 428 29.50 -11.55 13.05
CA VAL A 428 30.60 -11.55 14.02
C VAL A 428 30.08 -12.06 15.35
N ASP A 429 30.56 -13.20 15.76
CA ASP A 429 30.32 -13.77 17.09
C ASP A 429 31.47 -13.42 18.01
N HIS A 430 31.20 -12.72 19.12
CA HIS A 430 32.22 -12.33 20.08
C HIS A 430 31.88 -12.80 21.52
N LYS A 431 32.73 -13.61 22.12
CA LYS A 431 32.59 -14.06 23.49
C LYS A 431 32.92 -12.93 24.47
N LEU A 432 31.89 -12.36 25.10
CA LEU A 432 32.06 -11.36 26.15
C LEU A 432 32.58 -12.01 27.45
N SER A 433 32.14 -13.23 27.72
CA SER A 433 32.59 -14.06 28.84
C SER A 433 32.55 -15.54 28.44
N ALA A 434 32.84 -16.46 29.38
CA ALA A 434 32.72 -17.90 29.18
C ALA A 434 31.28 -18.32 28.83
N ASP A 435 30.28 -17.59 29.32
CA ASP A 435 28.86 -17.93 29.22
C ASP A 435 28.06 -16.94 28.38
N THR A 436 28.68 -15.88 27.81
CA THR A 436 27.96 -14.81 27.12
C THR A 436 28.59 -14.55 25.76
N LEU A 437 27.75 -14.58 24.72
CA LEU A 437 28.11 -14.32 23.34
C LEU A 437 27.32 -13.09 22.83
N LEU A 438 28.02 -12.17 22.20
CA LEU A 438 27.45 -11.11 21.40
C LEU A 438 27.55 -11.50 19.93
N ASN A 439 26.45 -11.35 19.17
CA ASN A 439 26.43 -11.51 17.73
C ASN A 439 26.00 -10.20 17.08
N VAL A 440 26.69 -9.80 16.02
CA VAL A 440 26.32 -8.71 15.14
C VAL A 440 26.31 -9.23 13.70
N SER A 441 25.23 -8.99 12.98
CA SER A 441 25.09 -9.45 11.60
C SER A 441 24.61 -8.34 10.68
N ALA A 442 24.98 -8.41 9.40
CA ALA A 442 24.42 -7.59 8.34
C ALA A 442 24.37 -8.39 7.02
N HIS A 443 23.32 -8.15 6.27
CA HIS A 443 23.07 -8.83 4.99
C HIS A 443 22.61 -7.83 3.96
N VAL A 444 22.96 -8.10 2.69
CA VAL A 444 22.46 -7.38 1.53
C VAL A 444 21.95 -8.40 0.52
N SER A 445 20.85 -8.08 -0.15
CA SER A 445 20.27 -8.95 -1.16
C SER A 445 20.07 -8.22 -2.48
N THR A 446 19.98 -8.98 -3.55
CA THR A 446 19.50 -8.46 -4.83
C THR A 446 17.99 -8.21 -4.75
N VAL A 447 17.46 -7.46 -5.72
CA VAL A 447 16.01 -7.20 -5.81
C VAL A 447 15.24 -8.53 -5.86
N GLY A 448 14.22 -8.65 -5.04
CA GLY A 448 13.35 -9.84 -4.97
C GLY A 448 13.17 -10.40 -3.57
N GLU A 449 14.09 -10.13 -2.64
CA GLU A 449 13.89 -10.46 -1.24
C GLU A 449 13.05 -9.41 -0.51
N ALA A 450 12.50 -9.78 0.66
CA ALA A 450 11.69 -8.90 1.48
C ALA A 450 12.46 -7.65 1.95
N HIS A 451 13.78 -7.79 2.14
CA HIS A 451 14.68 -6.72 2.58
C HIS A 451 15.92 -6.66 1.70
N ASP A 452 16.21 -5.48 1.14
CA ASP A 452 17.47 -5.25 0.40
C ASP A 452 18.67 -5.24 1.34
N VAL A 453 18.48 -4.72 2.54
CA VAL A 453 19.47 -4.65 3.60
C VAL A 453 18.82 -5.09 4.90
N SER A 454 19.51 -5.92 5.68
CA SER A 454 19.11 -6.25 7.04
C SER A 454 20.33 -6.27 7.96
N ALA A 455 20.10 -5.99 9.23
CA ALA A 455 21.11 -6.05 10.28
C ALA A 455 20.47 -6.54 11.59
N ALA A 456 21.27 -7.21 12.42
CA ALA A 456 20.82 -7.63 13.73
C ALA A 456 21.93 -7.51 14.75
N ILE A 457 21.52 -7.32 16.00
CA ILE A 457 22.38 -7.46 17.18
C ILE A 457 21.70 -8.39 18.17
N SER A 458 22.42 -9.41 18.64
CA SER A 458 21.88 -10.34 19.63
C SER A 458 22.89 -10.64 20.74
N ILE A 459 22.35 -10.90 21.91
CA ILE A 459 23.11 -11.39 23.06
C ILE A 459 22.56 -12.74 23.48
N ARG A 460 23.47 -13.69 23.78
CA ARG A 460 23.13 -15.04 24.26
C ARG A 460 23.89 -15.32 25.55
N ARG A 461 23.21 -15.94 26.48
CA ARG A 461 23.82 -16.41 27.75
C ARG A 461 23.45 -17.85 28.02
N ALA A 462 24.47 -18.67 28.25
CA ALA A 462 24.32 -20.07 28.65
C ALA A 462 24.32 -20.18 30.19
N PHE A 463 23.55 -21.13 30.75
CA PHE A 463 23.43 -21.39 32.16
C PHE A 463 23.05 -22.84 32.46
#